data_328856e08b239fce16a7418eea219acb
#
_entry.id   328856e08b239fce16a7418eea219acb
#
_cell.length_a   1.000
_cell.length_b   1.000
_cell.length_c   1.000
_cell.angle_alpha   90.00
_cell.angle_beta   90.00
_cell.angle_gamma   90.00
#
_symmetry.space_group_name_H-M   'P 1'
#
loop_
_entity.id
_entity.type
_entity.pdbx_description
1 polymer ?
#
loop_
_entity_poly.entity_id
_entity_poly.type
_entity_poly.pdbx_seq_one_letter_code
_entity_poly.pdbx_strand_id
1 'polypeptide(L)'
;MDKNTPVAVDGRAGIVRPLPPMSADSVANVREFEDASLKLPQVKINTEHALHAGMYARTIMIPAGIVITGVQIKIPTILIISGDALVYGDDGTTRLTGYHVTLGAVGRKQAILALADTYLTMMFPTSATTVAEAEEEFTDEPERLGSRRYE
;
A
#
# COMPACT_ATOMS: atom_id res chain seq x y z
N MET A 1 11.95 13.34 15.54
CA MET A 1 12.00 11.94 15.05
C MET A 1 11.53 11.91 13.60
N ASP A 2 12.26 11.22 12.75
CA ASP A 2 11.84 10.98 11.37
C ASP A 2 10.56 10.13 11.36
N LYS A 3 9.54 10.56 10.61
CA LYS A 3 8.27 9.86 10.49
C LYS A 3 8.40 8.47 9.86
N ASN A 4 9.50 8.20 9.15
CA ASN A 4 9.78 6.92 8.52
C ASN A 4 10.55 5.95 9.43
N THR A 5 10.97 6.38 10.61
CA THR A 5 11.75 5.54 11.52
C THR A 5 10.80 4.70 12.37
N PRO A 6 10.96 3.36 12.39
CA PRO A 6 10.17 2.49 13.26
C PRO A 6 10.41 2.83 14.75
N VAL A 7 9.35 2.74 15.53
CA VAL A 7 9.38 3.02 16.96
C VAL A 7 8.93 1.77 17.71
N ALA A 8 9.68 1.40 18.76
CA ALA A 8 9.28 0.31 19.66
C ALA A 8 8.02 0.73 20.44
N VAL A 9 7.05 -0.18 20.55
CA VAL A 9 5.77 0.11 21.18
C VAL A 9 5.88 0.25 22.71
N ASP A 10 6.56 -0.67 23.39
CA ASP A 10 6.67 -0.64 24.85
C ASP A 10 8.00 -1.13 25.40
N GLY A 11 8.98 -1.30 24.58
CA GLY A 11 10.32 -1.78 24.96
C GLY A 11 10.42 -3.30 25.17
N ARG A 12 9.29 -4.03 25.20
CA ARG A 12 9.25 -5.49 25.28
C ARG A 12 8.61 -6.11 24.06
N ALA A 13 7.58 -5.46 23.52
CA ALA A 13 6.98 -5.86 22.26
C ALA A 13 7.99 -5.67 21.13
N GLY A 14 7.87 -6.43 20.10
CA GLY A 14 8.68 -6.26 18.91
C GLY A 14 8.50 -4.88 18.29
N ILE A 15 9.53 -4.39 17.66
CA ILE A 15 9.46 -3.19 16.84
C ILE A 15 8.65 -3.53 15.59
N VAL A 16 7.70 -2.68 15.23
CA VAL A 16 6.95 -2.81 13.99
C VAL A 16 7.94 -2.69 12.82
N ARG A 17 7.97 -3.70 11.95
CA ARG A 17 8.91 -3.72 10.82
C ARG A 17 8.47 -2.78 9.73
N PRO A 18 9.38 -1.96 9.17
CA PRO A 18 9.08 -1.24 7.94
C PRO A 18 8.99 -2.23 6.78
N LEU A 19 8.24 -1.87 5.75
CA LEU A 19 8.29 -2.58 4.48
C LEU A 19 9.68 -2.41 3.87
N PRO A 20 10.11 -3.34 2.99
CA PRO A 20 11.38 -3.18 2.29
C PRO A 20 11.48 -1.80 1.63
N PRO A 21 12.66 -1.16 1.67
CA PRO A 21 12.84 0.13 1.04
C PRO A 21 12.67 0.04 -0.48
N MET A 22 12.35 1.17 -1.10
CA MET A 22 12.23 1.26 -2.55
C MET A 22 13.02 2.45 -3.07
N SER A 23 14.09 2.16 -3.81
CA SER A 23 14.87 3.15 -4.53
C SER A 23 14.09 3.68 -5.74
N ALA A 24 14.62 4.74 -6.36
CA ALA A 24 14.07 5.26 -7.62
C ALA A 24 14.04 4.17 -8.72
N ASP A 25 15.05 3.30 -8.76
CA ASP A 25 15.11 2.20 -9.72
C ASP A 25 14.00 1.17 -9.47
N SER A 26 13.75 0.83 -8.21
CA SER A 26 12.65 -0.07 -7.85
C SER A 26 11.29 0.51 -8.21
N VAL A 27 11.08 1.79 -7.97
CA VAL A 27 9.84 2.49 -8.37
C VAL A 27 9.70 2.49 -9.89
N ALA A 28 10.78 2.75 -10.64
CA ALA A 28 10.76 2.70 -12.09
C ALA A 28 10.41 1.30 -12.62
N ASN A 29 10.93 0.26 -11.97
CA ASN A 29 10.60 -1.12 -12.33
C ASN A 29 9.11 -1.42 -12.11
N VAL A 30 8.52 -0.93 -11.03
CA VAL A 30 7.09 -1.08 -10.80
C VAL A 30 6.28 -0.34 -11.86
N ARG A 31 6.69 0.87 -12.25
CA ARG A 31 6.01 1.63 -13.32
C ARG A 31 6.05 0.89 -14.65
N GLU A 32 7.18 0.32 -15.01
CA GLU A 32 7.33 -0.46 -16.23
C GLU A 32 6.44 -1.71 -16.21
N PHE A 33 6.43 -2.42 -15.09
CA PHE A 33 5.56 -3.57 -14.89
C PHE A 33 4.07 -3.18 -14.96
N GLU A 34 3.70 -2.06 -14.35
CA GLU A 34 2.33 -1.54 -14.38
C GLU A 34 1.89 -1.22 -15.82
N ASP A 35 2.73 -0.53 -16.59
CA ASP A 35 2.42 -0.19 -17.97
C ASP A 35 2.20 -1.45 -18.81
N ALA A 36 3.01 -2.48 -18.62
CA ALA A 36 2.84 -3.76 -19.30
C ALA A 36 1.54 -4.47 -18.85
N SER A 37 1.25 -4.46 -17.54
CA SER A 37 0.08 -5.12 -16.96
C SER A 37 -1.23 -4.47 -17.40
N LEU A 38 -1.25 -3.16 -17.61
CA LEU A 38 -2.45 -2.43 -18.06
C LEU A 38 -2.90 -2.84 -19.45
N LYS A 39 -2.04 -3.51 -20.24
CA LYS A 39 -2.40 -4.06 -21.55
C LYS A 39 -3.12 -5.41 -21.45
N LEU A 40 -3.16 -6.01 -20.27
CA LEU A 40 -3.81 -7.29 -20.01
C LEU A 40 -5.22 -7.07 -19.44
N PRO A 41 -6.09 -8.10 -19.49
CA PRO A 41 -7.38 -8.00 -18.83
C PRO A 41 -7.24 -7.65 -17.35
N GLN A 42 -8.04 -6.72 -16.86
CA GLN A 42 -7.98 -6.21 -15.49
C GLN A 42 -9.01 -6.90 -14.61
N VAL A 43 -8.61 -7.24 -13.39
CA VAL A 43 -9.52 -7.74 -12.36
C VAL A 43 -10.02 -6.53 -11.56
N LYS A 44 -11.33 -6.38 -11.45
CA LYS A 44 -11.91 -5.32 -10.64
C LYS A 44 -11.71 -5.65 -9.16
N ILE A 45 -11.08 -4.73 -8.43
CA ILE A 45 -10.88 -4.81 -7.00
C ILE A 45 -11.64 -3.68 -6.35
N ASN A 46 -12.59 -4.03 -5.47
CA ASN A 46 -13.36 -3.03 -4.75
C ASN A 46 -12.51 -2.41 -3.63
N THR A 47 -12.70 -1.12 -3.43
CA THR A 47 -12.03 -0.37 -2.37
C THR A 47 -13.05 0.07 -1.33
N GLU A 48 -12.77 -0.22 -0.08
CA GLU A 48 -13.55 0.29 1.05
C GLU A 48 -12.81 1.48 1.66
N HIS A 49 -13.56 2.53 1.99
CA HIS A 49 -13.02 3.76 2.55
C HIS A 49 -13.64 4.05 3.91
N ALA A 50 -12.84 4.53 4.84
CA ALA A 50 -13.30 5.04 6.12
C ALA A 50 -12.65 6.40 6.39
N LEU A 51 -13.47 7.42 6.64
CA LEU A 51 -13.04 8.71 7.18
C LEU A 51 -13.70 8.86 8.56
N HIS A 52 -12.89 8.73 9.59
CA HIS A 52 -13.39 8.71 10.97
C HIS A 52 -12.29 9.06 11.95
N ALA A 53 -12.65 9.78 12.99
CA ALA A 53 -11.75 10.10 14.10
C ALA A 53 -10.42 10.73 13.67
N GLY A 54 -10.44 11.58 12.62
CA GLY A 54 -9.23 12.22 12.11
C GLY A 54 -8.32 11.26 11.34
N MET A 55 -8.83 10.14 10.86
CA MET A 55 -8.08 9.14 10.11
C MET A 55 -8.77 8.80 8.79
N TYR A 56 -7.97 8.47 7.80
CA TYR A 56 -8.44 7.80 6.60
C TYR A 56 -7.90 6.38 6.58
N ALA A 57 -8.77 5.42 6.32
CA ALA A 57 -8.38 4.03 6.11
C ALA A 57 -8.94 3.54 4.77
N ARG A 58 -8.10 2.85 4.01
CA ARG A 58 -8.42 2.34 2.67
C ARG A 58 -8.11 0.86 2.63
N THR A 59 -9.12 0.03 2.34
CA THR A 59 -8.97 -1.42 2.34
C THR A 59 -9.33 -2.00 0.99
N ILE A 60 -8.48 -2.91 0.49
CA ILE A 60 -8.77 -3.75 -0.66
C ILE A 60 -8.56 -5.21 -0.28
N MET A 61 -9.22 -6.12 -1.00
CA MET A 61 -8.92 -7.55 -0.96
C MET A 61 -8.35 -7.95 -2.32
N ILE A 62 -7.14 -8.50 -2.30
CA ILE A 62 -6.44 -8.98 -3.48
C ILE A 62 -6.70 -10.49 -3.58
N PRO A 63 -7.43 -10.97 -4.60
CA PRO A 63 -7.68 -12.40 -4.76
C PRO A 63 -6.39 -13.19 -4.96
N ALA A 64 -6.40 -14.46 -4.52
CA ALA A 64 -5.29 -15.37 -4.72
C ALA A 64 -4.85 -15.41 -6.19
N GLY A 65 -3.55 -15.35 -6.43
CA GLY A 65 -2.96 -15.38 -7.76
C GLY A 65 -2.95 -14.05 -8.52
N ILE A 66 -3.48 -12.99 -7.92
CA ILE A 66 -3.54 -11.66 -8.56
C ILE A 66 -2.37 -10.81 -8.06
N VAL A 67 -1.73 -10.11 -8.98
CA VAL A 67 -0.73 -9.10 -8.68
C VAL A 67 -1.35 -7.71 -8.88
N ILE A 68 -1.10 -6.83 -7.93
CA ILE A 68 -1.50 -5.43 -8.04
C ILE A 68 -0.27 -4.52 -8.05
N THR A 69 -0.43 -3.37 -8.70
CA THR A 69 0.45 -2.22 -8.50
C THR A 69 -0.36 -1.07 -7.95
N GLY A 70 0.24 -0.30 -7.04
CA GLY A 70 -0.38 0.88 -6.47
C GLY A 70 0.21 2.16 -7.03
N VAL A 71 -0.38 3.29 -6.68
CA VAL A 71 0.20 4.61 -6.95
C VAL A 71 1.40 4.86 -6.05
N GLN A 72 2.26 5.79 -6.44
CA GLN A 72 3.37 6.20 -5.58
C GLN A 72 2.84 7.00 -4.38
N ILE A 73 3.20 6.57 -3.19
CA ILE A 73 2.72 7.17 -1.93
C ILE A 73 3.70 8.27 -1.50
N LYS A 74 3.21 9.46 -1.25
CA LYS A 74 4.05 10.62 -0.91
C LYS A 74 4.06 10.99 0.58
N ILE A 75 3.36 10.23 1.42
CA ILE A 75 3.31 10.44 2.87
C ILE A 75 3.61 9.14 3.61
N PRO A 76 4.06 9.20 4.86
CA PRO A 76 4.19 7.98 5.67
C PRO A 76 2.81 7.45 6.04
N THR A 77 2.68 6.12 6.05
CA THR A 77 1.42 5.44 6.33
C THR A 77 1.64 4.24 7.24
N ILE A 78 0.57 3.76 7.87
CA ILE A 78 0.52 2.42 8.42
C ILE A 78 -0.15 1.53 7.38
N LEU A 79 0.45 0.37 7.11
CA LEU A 79 -0.08 -0.59 6.16
C LEU A 79 -0.26 -1.93 6.85
N ILE A 80 -1.50 -2.42 6.86
CA ILE A 80 -1.85 -3.72 7.42
C ILE A 80 -2.01 -4.69 6.26
N ILE A 81 -1.29 -5.83 6.33
CA ILE A 81 -1.36 -6.90 5.35
C ILE A 81 -1.82 -8.16 6.07
N SER A 82 -2.92 -8.75 5.63
CA SER A 82 -3.48 -9.94 6.23
C SER A 82 -3.79 -10.98 5.16
N GLY A 83 -3.04 -12.07 5.14
CA GLY A 83 -3.19 -13.13 4.17
C GLY A 83 -1.88 -13.85 3.89
N ASP A 84 -1.48 -13.94 2.63
CA ASP A 84 -0.21 -14.52 2.20
C ASP A 84 0.19 -13.82 0.90
N ALA A 85 1.25 -13.02 0.95
CA ALA A 85 1.62 -12.17 -0.17
C ALA A 85 3.13 -12.01 -0.30
N LEU A 86 3.56 -11.73 -1.54
CA LEU A 86 4.92 -11.31 -1.85
C LEU A 86 4.91 -9.81 -2.11
N VAL A 87 5.74 -9.07 -1.38
CA VAL A 87 5.86 -7.62 -1.48
C VAL A 87 7.22 -7.28 -2.09
N TYR A 88 7.22 -6.53 -3.19
CA TYR A 88 8.42 -6.14 -3.90
C TYR A 88 9.14 -4.97 -3.20
N GLY A 89 10.47 -5.03 -3.21
CA GLY A 89 11.35 -3.97 -2.71
C GLY A 89 12.73 -4.07 -3.34
N ASP A 90 13.68 -3.29 -2.84
CA ASP A 90 15.05 -3.22 -3.42
C ASP A 90 15.78 -4.57 -3.43
N ASP A 91 15.54 -5.39 -2.40
CA ASP A 91 16.21 -6.69 -2.26
C ASP A 91 15.39 -7.85 -2.85
N GLY A 92 14.46 -7.56 -3.76
CA GLY A 92 13.55 -8.54 -4.33
C GLY A 92 12.22 -8.57 -3.61
N THR A 93 11.66 -9.76 -3.39
CA THR A 93 10.35 -9.90 -2.75
C THR A 93 10.49 -10.40 -1.31
N THR A 94 9.63 -9.90 -0.44
CA THR A 94 9.48 -10.36 0.93
C THR A 94 8.12 -11.03 1.08
N ARG A 95 8.10 -12.27 1.59
CA ARG A 95 6.83 -12.97 1.86
C ARG A 95 6.31 -12.61 3.23
N LEU A 96 5.05 -12.20 3.29
CA LEU A 96 4.33 -11.91 4.52
C LEU A 96 3.13 -12.86 4.60
N THR A 97 3.12 -13.71 5.63
CA THR A 97 2.05 -14.68 5.88
C THR A 97 1.38 -14.37 7.20
N GLY A 98 0.05 -14.35 7.23
CA GLY A 98 -0.74 -14.01 8.41
C GLY A 98 -1.01 -12.51 8.49
N TYR A 99 -1.14 -12.00 9.71
CA TYR A 99 -1.49 -10.62 9.99
C TYR A 99 -0.25 -9.81 10.34
N HIS A 100 -0.01 -8.74 9.57
CA HIS A 100 1.15 -7.87 9.77
C HIS A 100 0.74 -6.41 9.75
N VAL A 101 1.12 -5.68 10.80
CA VAL A 101 1.08 -4.21 10.80
C VAL A 101 2.46 -3.74 10.40
N THR A 102 2.54 -2.98 9.32
CA THR A 102 3.82 -2.52 8.75
C THR A 102 3.85 -1.00 8.61
N LEU A 103 5.05 -0.47 8.44
CA LEU A 103 5.26 0.95 8.24
C LEU A 103 5.52 1.22 6.76
N GLY A 104 4.68 2.05 6.15
CA GLY A 104 4.85 2.48 4.77
C GLY A 104 5.67 3.76 4.72
N ALA A 105 6.87 3.69 4.15
CA ALA A 105 7.73 4.86 3.97
C ALA A 105 7.26 5.73 2.80
N VAL A 106 7.64 7.01 2.85
CA VAL A 106 7.43 7.95 1.74
C VAL A 106 8.15 7.43 0.48
N GLY A 107 7.51 7.58 -0.66
CA GLY A 107 8.10 7.26 -1.96
C GLY A 107 7.88 5.84 -2.45
N ARG A 108 7.22 5.00 -1.67
CA ARG A 108 6.93 3.62 -2.09
C ARG A 108 5.86 3.58 -3.17
N LYS A 109 6.06 2.68 -4.13
CA LYS A 109 5.04 2.29 -5.12
C LYS A 109 4.89 0.78 -5.05
N GLN A 110 3.75 0.31 -4.55
CA GLN A 110 3.53 -1.11 -4.25
C GLN A 110 3.47 -1.96 -5.52
N ALA A 111 4.09 -3.16 -5.44
CA ALA A 111 3.79 -4.28 -6.31
C ALA A 111 3.66 -5.49 -5.38
N ILE A 112 2.47 -6.08 -5.34
CA ILE A 112 2.12 -7.15 -4.40
C ILE A 112 1.45 -8.28 -5.16
N LEU A 113 1.99 -9.50 -5.00
CA LEU A 113 1.36 -10.72 -5.50
C LEU A 113 0.70 -11.45 -4.33
N ALA A 114 -0.61 -11.64 -4.40
CA ALA A 114 -1.33 -12.44 -3.41
C ALA A 114 -1.17 -13.93 -3.72
N LEU A 115 -0.68 -14.70 -2.76
CA LEU A 115 -0.60 -16.17 -2.85
C LEU A 115 -1.87 -16.83 -2.31
N ALA A 116 -2.61 -16.11 -1.48
CA ALA A 116 -3.94 -16.41 -1.00
C ALA A 116 -4.73 -15.10 -1.00
N ASP A 117 -6.05 -15.14 -0.79
CA ASP A 117 -6.81 -13.92 -0.64
C ASP A 117 -6.19 -13.07 0.47
N THR A 118 -5.80 -11.84 0.14
CA THR A 118 -5.02 -10.98 1.03
C THR A 118 -5.71 -9.63 1.16
N TYR A 119 -5.93 -9.21 2.41
CA TYR A 119 -6.45 -7.87 2.72
C TYR A 119 -5.29 -6.91 2.91
N LEU A 120 -5.44 -5.72 2.36
CA LEU A 120 -4.47 -4.64 2.45
C LEU A 120 -5.20 -3.39 2.91
N THR A 121 -4.81 -2.87 4.08
CA THR A 121 -5.38 -1.63 4.63
C THR A 121 -4.28 -0.60 4.82
N MET A 122 -4.43 0.55 4.20
CA MET A 122 -3.54 1.71 4.39
C MET A 122 -4.28 2.76 5.19
N MET A 123 -3.61 3.34 6.19
CA MET A 123 -4.20 4.40 7.00
C MET A 123 -3.21 5.49 7.34
N PHE A 124 -3.74 6.70 7.50
CA PHE A 124 -2.96 7.88 7.92
C PHE A 124 -3.90 8.92 8.55
N PRO A 125 -3.37 9.80 9.42
CA PRO A 125 -4.15 10.91 9.97
C PRO A 125 -4.43 11.95 8.89
N THR A 126 -5.64 12.50 8.89
CA THR A 126 -6.06 13.48 7.89
C THR A 126 -7.10 14.43 8.46
N SER A 127 -7.14 15.65 7.92
CA SER A 127 -8.22 16.60 8.12
C SER A 127 -9.22 16.60 6.95
N ALA A 128 -9.02 15.72 5.95
CA ALA A 128 -9.91 15.61 4.81
C ALA A 128 -11.32 15.26 5.23
N THR A 129 -12.30 15.81 4.54
CA THR A 129 -13.73 15.54 4.77
C THR A 129 -14.35 14.69 3.66
N THR A 130 -13.61 14.45 2.58
CA THR A 130 -14.03 13.58 1.48
C THR A 130 -12.93 12.60 1.13
N VAL A 131 -13.32 11.47 0.53
CA VAL A 131 -12.36 10.46 0.04
C VAL A 131 -11.45 11.07 -1.02
N ALA A 132 -11.98 11.89 -1.92
CA ALA A 132 -11.17 12.53 -2.96
C ALA A 132 -10.07 13.40 -2.38
N GLU A 133 -10.35 14.18 -1.34
CA GLU A 133 -9.34 15.00 -0.66
C GLU A 133 -8.28 14.12 -0.01
N ALA A 134 -8.66 13.02 0.65
CA ALA A 134 -7.72 12.08 1.26
C ALA A 134 -6.82 11.43 0.20
N GLU A 135 -7.38 11.04 -0.94
CA GLU A 135 -6.61 10.47 -2.05
C GLU A 135 -5.56 11.46 -2.59
N GLU A 136 -5.89 12.72 -2.67
CA GLU A 136 -4.96 13.78 -3.10
C GLU A 136 -3.85 14.04 -2.08
N GLU A 137 -4.09 13.71 -0.80
CA GLU A 137 -3.04 13.84 0.22
C GLU A 137 -1.97 12.75 0.10
N PHE A 138 -2.33 11.53 -0.28
CA PHE A 138 -1.35 10.44 -0.24
C PHE A 138 -0.63 10.18 -1.56
N THR A 139 -1.08 10.75 -2.67
CA THR A 139 -0.42 10.57 -3.97
C THR A 139 -0.57 11.79 -4.87
N ASP A 140 0.42 11.99 -5.75
CA ASP A 140 0.34 13.01 -6.80
C ASP A 140 -0.35 12.50 -8.07
N GLU A 141 -0.75 11.23 -8.11
CA GLU A 141 -1.38 10.61 -9.28
C GLU A 141 -2.73 9.95 -8.91
N PRO A 142 -3.67 10.70 -8.26
CA PRO A 142 -4.92 10.09 -7.78
C PRO A 142 -5.81 9.55 -8.89
N GLU A 143 -5.69 10.09 -10.12
CA GLU A 143 -6.41 9.60 -11.29
C GLU A 143 -6.06 8.15 -11.67
N ARG A 144 -4.91 7.65 -11.22
CA ARG A 144 -4.46 6.28 -11.48
C ARG A 144 -4.99 5.28 -10.47
N LEU A 145 -5.65 5.73 -9.41
CA LEU A 145 -6.24 4.83 -8.42
C LEU A 145 -7.34 3.97 -9.03
N GLY A 146 -7.32 2.68 -8.72
CA GLY A 146 -8.35 1.74 -9.19
C GLY A 146 -9.75 2.16 -8.77
N SER A 147 -9.89 2.76 -7.58
CA SER A 147 -11.16 3.27 -7.09
C SER A 147 -11.76 4.36 -7.98
N ARG A 148 -10.94 5.13 -8.67
CA ARG A 148 -11.41 6.17 -9.60
C ARG A 148 -11.65 5.66 -11.02
N ARG A 149 -11.03 4.53 -11.38
CA ARG A 149 -11.17 3.96 -12.74
C ARG A 149 -12.41 3.09 -12.89
N TYR A 150 -12.91 2.52 -11.79
CA TYR A 150 -13.99 1.54 -11.83
C TYR A 150 -15.25 2.00 -11.09
N GLU A 151 -15.26 3.19 -10.56
CA GLU A 151 -16.42 3.79 -9.91
C GLU A 151 -17.15 4.75 -10.83
#